data_1373d637d2b8e3d04480b603c8e6dad1
#
_entry.id   1373d637d2b8e3d04480b603c8e6dad1
#
_cell.length_a   1.000
_cell.length_b   1.000
_cell.length_c   1.000
_cell.angle_alpha   90.00
_cell.angle_beta   90.00
_cell.angle_gamma   90.00
#
_symmetry.space_group_name_H-M   'P 1'
#
loop_
_entity.id
_entity.type
_entity.pdbx_description
1 polymer ?
#
loop_
_entity_poly.entity_id
_entity_poly.type
_entity_poly.pdbx_seq_one_letter_code
_entity_poly.pdbx_strand_id
1 'polypeptide(L)'
;MKYNFNILPLALVLLFGEVAHAETAQEIIVATDKVRNPSEPFRTTLRLTEYVGGKERDHDTLVVFSKEDGATQQFRNLVEYIEPARDTGKRVLLDAHSLWFYDPSSKVSVRISAQQRLIGQAAIGDILTVNLAADYTASLVGTETIDDAARQPRNCWHLELKASTDLATYNRVEYWVEQSSFYPIKGKFYADSGRLLKVLYFRNFAERLGAMRPTEAIIIDAVDSSLATTVTLGEYARQEIPEAWFERDYLPHLQVK
;
A
#
# COMPACT_ATOMS: atom_id res chain seq x y z
N MET A 1 -57.76 -0.85 62.86
CA MET A 1 -56.80 -1.68 62.13
C MET A 1 -56.50 -1.00 60.82
N LYS A 2 -55.34 -0.31 60.71
CA LYS A 2 -54.88 0.37 59.46
C LYS A 2 -53.81 -0.46 58.88
N TYR A 3 -54.01 -1.03 57.71
CA TYR A 3 -52.98 -1.74 56.92
C TYR A 3 -52.24 -0.72 56.04
N ASN A 4 -50.96 -0.54 56.28
CA ASN A 4 -50.03 0.17 55.41
C ASN A 4 -49.50 -0.79 54.33
N PHE A 5 -49.85 -0.51 53.07
CA PHE A 5 -49.27 -1.24 51.92
C PHE A 5 -48.00 -0.49 51.44
N ASN A 6 -46.86 -1.04 51.73
CA ASN A 6 -45.58 -0.55 51.18
C ASN A 6 -45.41 -1.08 49.78
N ILE A 7 -45.51 -0.20 48.76
CA ILE A 7 -45.20 -0.51 47.39
C ILE A 7 -43.70 -0.23 47.18
N LEU A 8 -42.90 -1.30 46.99
CA LEU A 8 -41.49 -1.24 46.66
C LEU A 8 -41.37 -0.93 45.14
N PRO A 9 -40.68 0.13 44.69
CA PRO A 9 -40.51 0.39 43.25
C PRO A 9 -39.51 -0.60 42.69
N LEU A 10 -39.96 -1.42 41.74
CA LEU A 10 -39.11 -2.29 40.93
C LEU A 10 -38.32 -1.44 39.93
N ALA A 11 -37.03 -1.18 40.21
CA ALA A 11 -36.16 -0.48 39.29
C ALA A 11 -35.76 -1.44 38.13
N LEU A 12 -36.35 -1.19 36.97
CA LEU A 12 -35.97 -1.88 35.71
C LEU A 12 -34.63 -1.35 35.22
N VAL A 13 -33.53 -2.11 35.46
CA VAL A 13 -32.20 -1.83 34.91
C VAL A 13 -32.20 -2.25 33.45
N LEU A 14 -32.31 -1.29 32.52
CA LEU A 14 -32.10 -1.51 31.11
C LEU A 14 -30.58 -1.66 30.88
N LEU A 15 -30.11 -2.90 30.76
CA LEU A 15 -28.77 -3.22 30.24
C LEU A 15 -28.76 -2.89 28.75
N PHE A 16 -28.23 -1.71 28.39
CA PHE A 16 -27.82 -1.43 27.02
C PHE A 16 -26.54 -2.26 26.76
N GLY A 17 -26.73 -3.43 26.17
CA GLY A 17 -25.60 -4.18 25.61
C GLY A 17 -25.03 -3.34 24.46
N GLU A 18 -23.77 -2.88 24.59
CA GLU A 18 -23.03 -2.37 23.45
C GLU A 18 -22.93 -3.52 22.43
N VAL A 19 -23.60 -3.36 21.31
CA VAL A 19 -23.41 -4.24 20.15
C VAL A 19 -22.01 -3.94 19.63
N ALA A 20 -21.04 -4.78 19.98
CA ALA A 20 -19.72 -4.71 19.37
C ALA A 20 -19.90 -4.82 17.85
N HIS A 21 -19.71 -3.70 17.15
CA HIS A 21 -19.75 -3.68 15.70
C HIS A 21 -18.48 -4.41 15.20
N ALA A 22 -18.65 -5.57 14.57
CA ALA A 22 -17.55 -6.26 13.92
C ALA A 22 -17.18 -5.45 12.65
N GLU A 23 -15.90 -5.07 12.54
CA GLU A 23 -15.39 -4.33 11.39
C GLU A 23 -15.60 -5.13 10.11
N THR A 24 -16.08 -4.48 9.08
CA THR A 24 -16.22 -5.06 7.75
C THR A 24 -14.83 -5.17 7.09
N ALA A 25 -14.66 -6.11 6.16
CA ALA A 25 -13.41 -6.25 5.42
C ALA A 25 -12.99 -4.96 4.72
N GLN A 26 -13.94 -4.18 4.21
CA GLN A 26 -13.67 -2.90 3.56
C GLN A 26 -13.18 -1.83 4.56
N GLU A 27 -13.76 -1.76 5.75
CA GLU A 27 -13.31 -0.86 6.82
C GLU A 27 -11.89 -1.20 7.28
N ILE A 28 -11.54 -2.49 7.38
CA ILE A 28 -10.19 -2.96 7.71
C ILE A 28 -9.18 -2.47 6.66
N ILE A 29 -9.49 -2.58 5.36
CA ILE A 29 -8.59 -2.09 4.29
C ILE A 29 -8.47 -0.57 4.30
N VAL A 30 -9.55 0.17 4.53
CA VAL A 30 -9.51 1.63 4.70
C VAL A 30 -8.60 2.03 5.87
N ALA A 31 -8.70 1.33 7.01
CA ALA A 31 -7.84 1.59 8.17
C ALA A 31 -6.37 1.26 7.86
N THR A 32 -6.11 0.16 7.15
CA THR A 32 -4.76 -0.23 6.71
C THR A 32 -4.16 0.79 5.73
N ASP A 33 -4.95 1.32 4.80
CA ASP A 33 -4.48 2.36 3.87
C ASP A 33 -4.07 3.63 4.63
N LYS A 34 -4.79 4.03 5.68
CA LYS A 34 -4.40 5.16 6.56
C LYS A 34 -3.08 4.89 7.31
N VAL A 35 -2.80 3.64 7.68
CA VAL A 35 -1.50 3.25 8.24
C VAL A 35 -0.40 3.38 7.19
N ARG A 36 -0.64 2.94 5.96
CA ARG A 36 0.37 2.93 4.90
C ARG A 36 0.65 4.32 4.34
N ASN A 37 -0.40 5.10 4.11
CA ASN A 37 -0.37 6.31 3.30
C ASN A 37 -0.60 7.57 4.16
N PRO A 38 0.24 8.62 4.02
CA PRO A 38 -0.09 9.94 4.55
C PRO A 38 -1.32 10.53 3.85
N SER A 39 -2.14 11.26 4.59
CA SER A 39 -3.31 11.97 4.02
C SER A 39 -2.95 13.30 3.34
N GLU A 40 -1.76 13.82 3.60
CA GLU A 40 -1.26 15.07 3.04
C GLU A 40 -0.30 14.82 1.89
N PRO A 41 -0.13 15.76 0.95
CA PRO A 41 0.84 15.63 -0.13
C PRO A 41 2.26 15.49 0.43
N PHE A 42 3.02 14.54 -0.09
CA PHE A 42 4.35 14.22 0.42
C PHE A 42 5.32 13.79 -0.67
N ARG A 43 6.60 13.84 -0.32
CA ARG A 43 7.67 13.13 -1.04
C ARG A 43 8.36 12.13 -0.12
N THR A 44 8.87 11.07 -0.73
CA THR A 44 9.76 10.11 -0.05
C THR A 44 10.76 9.55 -1.05
N THR A 45 11.85 8.98 -0.55
CA THR A 45 12.82 8.25 -1.36
C THR A 45 12.59 6.77 -1.20
N LEU A 46 12.60 6.02 -2.29
CA LEU A 46 12.56 4.56 -2.31
C LEU A 46 13.91 4.02 -2.79
N ARG A 47 14.48 3.10 -2.04
CA ARG A 47 15.58 2.26 -2.52
C ARG A 47 15.06 0.84 -2.73
N LEU A 48 15.18 0.37 -3.96
CA LEU A 48 14.89 -1.01 -4.32
C LEU A 48 16.19 -1.75 -4.50
N THR A 49 16.31 -2.93 -3.89
CA THR A 49 17.51 -3.77 -4.01
C THR A 49 17.09 -5.18 -4.37
N GLU A 50 17.57 -5.65 -5.52
CA GLU A 50 17.38 -7.03 -5.98
C GLU A 50 18.42 -7.96 -5.34
N TYR A 51 17.97 -9.09 -4.82
CA TYR A 51 18.80 -10.15 -4.27
C TYR A 51 18.61 -11.46 -5.03
N VAL A 52 19.69 -12.16 -5.28
CA VAL A 52 19.73 -13.52 -5.83
C VAL A 52 20.57 -14.38 -4.91
N GLY A 53 19.99 -15.42 -4.31
CA GLY A 53 20.69 -16.27 -3.34
C GLY A 53 21.25 -15.48 -2.14
N GLY A 54 20.56 -14.44 -1.70
CA GLY A 54 20.96 -13.58 -0.59
C GLY A 54 22.07 -12.56 -0.91
N LYS A 55 22.52 -12.47 -2.17
CA LYS A 55 23.52 -11.48 -2.61
C LYS A 55 22.84 -10.37 -3.40
N GLU A 56 23.19 -9.11 -3.10
CA GLU A 56 22.75 -7.95 -3.88
C GLU A 56 23.25 -8.09 -5.31
N ARG A 57 22.34 -7.89 -6.27
CA ARG A 57 22.60 -7.97 -7.71
C ARG A 57 22.53 -6.61 -8.39
N ASP A 58 21.47 -5.86 -8.08
CA ASP A 58 21.21 -4.53 -8.68
C ASP A 58 20.38 -3.69 -7.71
N HIS A 59 20.35 -2.38 -7.93
CA HIS A 59 19.49 -1.48 -7.16
C HIS A 59 19.08 -0.25 -7.97
N ASP A 60 17.90 0.28 -7.61
CA ASP A 60 17.40 1.58 -8.06
C ASP A 60 17.11 2.47 -6.85
N THR A 61 17.34 3.78 -7.00
CA THR A 61 16.87 4.79 -6.04
C THR A 61 15.93 5.75 -6.76
N LEU A 62 14.75 5.94 -6.19
CA LEU A 62 13.65 6.72 -6.75
C LEU A 62 13.23 7.80 -5.75
N VAL A 63 12.76 8.93 -6.27
CA VAL A 63 11.97 9.90 -5.47
C VAL A 63 10.52 9.79 -5.90
N VAL A 64 9.62 9.66 -4.94
CA VAL A 64 8.18 9.56 -5.16
C VAL A 64 7.51 10.78 -4.59
N PHE A 65 6.68 11.43 -5.38
CA PHE A 65 5.78 12.51 -5.00
C PHE A 65 4.36 11.98 -5.11
N SER A 66 3.61 12.07 -4.03
CA SER A 66 2.26 11.52 -3.96
C SER A 66 1.28 12.54 -3.38
N LYS A 67 0.11 12.62 -4.01
CA LYS A 67 -1.00 13.46 -3.59
C LYS A 67 -2.30 12.72 -3.83
N GLU A 68 -3.15 12.65 -2.79
CA GLU A 68 -4.48 12.06 -2.92
C GLU A 68 -5.37 12.94 -3.82
N ASP A 69 -6.09 12.31 -4.73
CA ASP A 69 -7.12 12.91 -5.53
C ASP A 69 -8.46 12.83 -4.80
N GLY A 70 -9.01 13.98 -4.43
CA GLY A 70 -10.23 14.05 -3.61
C GLY A 70 -11.48 13.49 -4.28
N ALA A 71 -11.50 13.38 -5.62
CA ALA A 71 -12.64 12.86 -6.36
C ALA A 71 -12.66 11.33 -6.42
N THR A 72 -11.49 10.71 -6.56
CA THR A 72 -11.33 9.26 -6.70
C THR A 72 -10.89 8.58 -5.41
N GLN A 73 -10.44 9.33 -4.41
CA GLN A 73 -9.79 8.85 -3.19
C GLN A 73 -8.56 7.97 -3.46
N GLN A 74 -8.00 8.06 -4.67
CA GLN A 74 -6.78 7.40 -5.07
C GLN A 74 -5.64 8.40 -5.16
N PHE A 75 -4.39 7.94 -5.07
CA PHE A 75 -3.23 8.80 -5.21
C PHE A 75 -2.85 9.02 -6.67
N ARG A 76 -2.47 10.27 -6.98
CA ARG A 76 -1.64 10.60 -8.13
C ARG A 76 -0.19 10.53 -7.70
N ASN A 77 0.65 9.94 -8.53
CA ASN A 77 2.05 9.69 -8.20
C ASN A 77 2.94 10.18 -9.34
N LEU A 78 3.99 10.89 -8.97
CA LEU A 78 5.13 11.15 -9.85
C LEU A 78 6.36 10.50 -9.23
N VAL A 79 7.00 9.62 -9.98
CA VAL A 79 8.23 8.91 -9.57
C VAL A 79 9.36 9.34 -10.50
N GLU A 80 10.51 9.71 -9.94
CA GLU A 80 11.72 10.02 -10.70
C GLU A 80 12.87 9.11 -10.29
N TYR A 81 13.55 8.52 -11.26
CA TYR A 81 14.76 7.75 -11.04
C TYR A 81 15.94 8.70 -10.77
N ILE A 82 16.64 8.50 -9.66
CA ILE A 82 17.83 9.29 -9.30
C ILE A 82 19.11 8.46 -9.31
N GLU A 83 19.01 7.14 -9.18
CA GLU A 83 20.10 6.19 -9.32
C GLU A 83 19.58 4.89 -9.97
N PRO A 84 20.43 4.18 -10.72
CA PRO A 84 21.80 4.53 -11.14
C PRO A 84 21.81 5.61 -12.23
N ALA A 85 23.00 6.16 -12.54
CA ALA A 85 23.15 7.26 -13.51
C ALA A 85 22.57 6.97 -14.90
N ARG A 86 22.55 5.70 -15.33
CA ARG A 86 21.96 5.25 -16.62
C ARG A 86 20.44 5.47 -16.68
N ASP A 87 19.77 5.54 -15.52
CA ASP A 87 18.32 5.62 -15.42
C ASP A 87 17.85 6.98 -14.87
N THR A 88 18.79 7.83 -14.45
CA THR A 88 18.49 9.16 -13.89
C THR A 88 17.63 10.00 -14.84
N GLY A 89 16.58 10.59 -14.29
CA GLY A 89 15.63 11.45 -15.01
C GLY A 89 14.52 10.68 -15.74
N LYS A 90 14.53 9.34 -15.79
CA LYS A 90 13.36 8.56 -16.16
C LYS A 90 12.25 8.81 -15.16
N ARG A 91 11.00 8.83 -15.63
CA ARG A 91 9.83 9.16 -14.79
C ARG A 91 8.69 8.20 -15.01
N VAL A 92 7.94 7.95 -13.95
CA VAL A 92 6.65 7.26 -13.98
C VAL A 92 5.61 8.21 -13.43
N LEU A 93 4.51 8.36 -14.15
CA LEU A 93 3.37 9.18 -13.73
C LEU A 93 2.11 8.33 -13.68
N LEU A 94 1.45 8.30 -12.52
CA LEU A 94 0.06 7.89 -12.36
C LEU A 94 -0.80 9.15 -12.23
N ASP A 95 -1.60 9.47 -13.24
CA ASP A 95 -2.39 10.70 -13.34
C ASP A 95 -3.86 10.54 -12.90
N ALA A 96 -4.19 9.56 -12.07
CA ALA A 96 -5.52 9.11 -11.67
C ALA A 96 -6.25 8.18 -12.66
N HIS A 97 -5.84 8.12 -13.93
CA HIS A 97 -6.51 7.30 -14.95
C HIS A 97 -5.56 6.42 -15.75
N SER A 98 -4.30 6.81 -15.84
CA SER A 98 -3.31 6.19 -16.71
C SER A 98 -1.93 6.23 -16.11
N LEU A 99 -1.16 5.20 -16.43
CA LEU A 99 0.23 5.09 -16.01
C LEU A 99 1.13 5.36 -17.22
N TRP A 100 2.01 6.34 -17.08
CA TRP A 100 2.92 6.80 -18.13
C TRP A 100 4.37 6.60 -17.70
N PHE A 101 5.20 6.23 -18.64
CA PHE A 101 6.65 6.19 -18.49
C PHE A 101 7.28 7.19 -19.47
N TYR A 102 8.15 8.05 -18.94
CA TYR A 102 8.93 9.03 -19.71
C TYR A 102 10.41 8.68 -19.65
N ASP A 103 11.07 8.67 -20.80
CA ASP A 103 12.51 8.52 -20.92
C ASP A 103 13.13 9.80 -21.49
N PRO A 104 14.03 10.50 -20.74
CA PRO A 104 14.62 11.76 -21.19
C PRO A 104 15.53 11.59 -22.41
N SER A 105 16.05 10.39 -22.68
CA SER A 105 16.90 10.11 -23.85
C SER A 105 16.11 10.12 -25.15
N SER A 106 14.91 9.55 -25.15
CA SER A 106 14.00 9.53 -26.30
C SER A 106 13.07 10.75 -26.34
N LYS A 107 12.87 11.40 -25.19
CA LYS A 107 11.89 12.48 -24.94
C LYS A 107 10.44 12.05 -25.25
N VAL A 108 10.15 10.77 -25.08
CA VAL A 108 8.82 10.19 -25.36
C VAL A 108 8.19 9.71 -24.07
N SER A 109 6.88 10.00 -23.93
CA SER A 109 6.03 9.40 -22.90
C SER A 109 5.20 8.28 -23.51
N VAL A 110 5.27 7.08 -22.95
CA VAL A 110 4.50 5.91 -23.37
C VAL A 110 3.59 5.44 -22.25
N ARG A 111 2.40 4.94 -22.60
CA ARG A 111 1.49 4.30 -21.63
C ARG A 111 2.04 2.92 -21.26
N ILE A 112 2.03 2.60 -19.99
CA ILE A 112 2.55 1.34 -19.45
C ILE A 112 1.54 0.66 -18.53
N SER A 113 1.77 -0.61 -18.20
CA SER A 113 1.01 -1.36 -17.21
C SER A 113 1.65 -1.27 -15.83
N ALA A 114 0.83 -1.22 -14.77
CA ALA A 114 1.29 -1.31 -13.39
C ALA A 114 1.96 -2.67 -13.07
N GLN A 115 1.61 -3.73 -13.81
CA GLN A 115 2.25 -5.05 -13.70
C GLN A 115 3.62 -5.13 -14.37
N GLN A 116 4.02 -4.10 -15.15
CA GLN A 116 5.33 -4.09 -15.78
C GLN A 116 6.43 -4.17 -14.74
N ARG A 117 7.38 -5.07 -14.96
CA ARG A 117 8.53 -5.26 -14.08
C ARG A 117 9.37 -3.98 -14.02
N LEU A 118 9.73 -3.58 -12.80
CA LEU A 118 10.62 -2.48 -12.51
C LEU A 118 12.04 -3.04 -12.29
N ILE A 119 12.28 -3.67 -11.16
CA ILE A 119 13.53 -4.33 -10.80
C ILE A 119 13.25 -5.58 -9.99
N GLY A 120 14.04 -6.64 -10.21
CA GLY A 120 13.90 -7.89 -9.45
C GLY A 120 12.47 -8.42 -9.48
N GLN A 121 11.84 -8.57 -8.33
CA GLN A 121 10.45 -9.03 -8.15
C GLN A 121 9.44 -7.87 -8.03
N ALA A 122 9.91 -6.62 -8.00
CA ALA A 122 9.05 -5.45 -7.93
C ALA A 122 8.48 -5.08 -9.31
N ALA A 123 7.17 -4.90 -9.38
CA ALA A 123 6.47 -4.25 -10.49
C ALA A 123 6.33 -2.74 -10.21
N ILE A 124 6.01 -1.97 -11.26
CA ILE A 124 5.80 -0.52 -11.12
C ILE A 124 4.69 -0.21 -10.12
N GLY A 125 3.59 -0.96 -10.13
CA GLY A 125 2.48 -0.77 -9.19
C GLY A 125 2.83 -1.06 -7.72
N ASP A 126 3.91 -1.80 -7.44
CA ASP A 126 4.32 -2.08 -6.05
C ASP A 126 5.00 -0.89 -5.36
N ILE A 127 5.49 0.08 -6.15
CA ILE A 127 6.19 1.26 -5.64
C ILE A 127 5.30 2.51 -5.60
N LEU A 128 4.13 2.46 -6.20
CA LEU A 128 3.19 3.57 -6.18
C LEU A 128 2.44 3.64 -4.84
N THR A 129 2.20 4.86 -4.39
CA THR A 129 1.28 5.09 -3.28
C THR A 129 -0.14 4.89 -3.82
N VAL A 130 -0.85 3.91 -3.28
CA VAL A 130 -2.23 3.60 -3.68
C VAL A 130 -3.09 3.30 -2.46
N ASN A 131 -4.36 3.68 -2.50
CA ASN A 131 -5.37 3.24 -1.56
C ASN A 131 -6.00 1.95 -2.10
N LEU A 132 -5.74 0.83 -1.42
CA LEU A 132 -6.29 -0.46 -1.80
C LEU A 132 -7.82 -0.45 -1.73
N ALA A 133 -8.38 0.28 -0.76
CA ALA A 133 -9.84 0.41 -0.62
C ALA A 133 -10.52 1.07 -1.83
N ALA A 134 -9.80 1.91 -2.60
CA ALA A 134 -10.33 2.55 -3.80
C ALA A 134 -10.33 1.62 -5.02
N ASP A 135 -9.36 0.70 -5.09
CA ASP A 135 -9.17 -0.18 -6.26
C ASP A 135 -9.70 -1.59 -6.08
N TYR A 136 -10.01 -1.99 -4.83
CA TYR A 136 -10.39 -3.36 -4.51
C TYR A 136 -11.67 -3.44 -3.67
N THR A 137 -12.47 -4.45 -3.96
CA THR A 137 -13.52 -4.91 -3.05
C THR A 137 -12.92 -5.98 -2.14
N ALA A 138 -13.02 -5.75 -0.81
CA ALA A 138 -12.49 -6.65 0.19
C ALA A 138 -13.56 -7.61 0.73
N SER A 139 -13.18 -8.86 0.97
CA SER A 139 -13.98 -9.84 1.69
C SER A 139 -13.15 -10.49 2.80
N LEU A 140 -13.77 -10.75 3.96
CA LEU A 140 -13.12 -11.43 5.07
C LEU A 140 -13.14 -12.94 4.83
N VAL A 141 -11.95 -13.54 4.71
CA VAL A 141 -11.77 -15.01 4.64
C VAL A 141 -11.85 -15.61 6.04
N GLY A 142 -11.26 -14.93 7.03
CA GLY A 142 -11.24 -15.37 8.43
C GLY A 142 -10.21 -14.62 9.26
N THR A 143 -9.90 -15.17 10.42
CA THR A 143 -8.82 -14.69 11.30
C THR A 143 -7.85 -15.84 11.56
N GLU A 144 -6.57 -15.56 11.55
CA GLU A 144 -5.52 -16.54 11.81
C GLU A 144 -4.26 -15.89 12.38
N THR A 145 -3.46 -16.69 13.05
CA THR A 145 -2.13 -16.28 13.49
C THR A 145 -1.11 -16.66 12.43
N ILE A 146 -0.37 -15.67 11.93
CA ILE A 146 0.70 -15.90 10.96
C ILE A 146 2.04 -15.36 11.48
N ASP A 147 3.13 -15.88 10.94
CA ASP A 147 4.45 -15.31 11.20
C ASP A 147 4.70 -14.09 10.32
N ASP A 148 5.20 -13.00 10.94
CA ASP A 148 5.70 -11.82 10.21
C ASP A 148 7.08 -12.07 9.58
N ALA A 149 7.68 -11.04 8.96
CA ALA A 149 9.01 -11.14 8.35
C ALA A 149 10.14 -11.51 9.33
N ALA A 150 9.95 -11.25 10.62
CA ALA A 150 10.89 -11.60 11.69
C ALA A 150 10.54 -12.94 12.40
N ARG A 151 9.60 -13.71 11.83
CA ARG A 151 9.05 -14.95 12.38
C ARG A 151 8.43 -14.77 13.77
N GLN A 152 7.79 -13.63 13.99
CA GLN A 152 7.01 -13.39 15.19
C GLN A 152 5.52 -13.60 14.88
N PRO A 153 4.77 -14.29 15.77
CA PRO A 153 3.35 -14.55 15.55
C PRO A 153 2.53 -13.25 15.63
N ARG A 154 1.64 -13.05 14.65
CA ARG A 154 0.71 -11.92 14.57
C ARG A 154 -0.71 -12.43 14.36
N ASN A 155 -1.63 -11.95 15.18
CA ASN A 155 -3.06 -12.24 15.02
C ASN A 155 -3.62 -11.31 13.94
N CYS A 156 -4.04 -11.87 12.84
CA CYS A 156 -4.44 -11.11 11.66
C CYS A 156 -5.86 -11.44 11.21
N TRP A 157 -6.53 -10.45 10.61
CA TRP A 157 -7.57 -10.70 9.64
C TRP A 157 -6.93 -11.18 8.34
N HIS A 158 -7.49 -12.22 7.76
CA HIS A 158 -7.16 -12.68 6.41
C HIS A 158 -8.24 -12.19 5.45
N LEU A 159 -7.86 -11.34 4.51
CA LEU A 159 -8.75 -10.72 3.53
C LEU A 159 -8.44 -11.23 2.13
N GLU A 160 -9.48 -11.38 1.31
CA GLU A 160 -9.37 -11.49 -0.14
C GLU A 160 -9.78 -10.15 -0.76
N LEU A 161 -8.91 -9.60 -1.60
CA LEU A 161 -9.13 -8.37 -2.35
C LEU A 161 -9.31 -8.72 -3.81
N LYS A 162 -10.43 -8.28 -4.42
CA LYS A 162 -10.71 -8.43 -5.85
C LYS A 162 -10.72 -7.06 -6.50
N ALA A 163 -9.98 -6.91 -7.60
CA ALA A 163 -9.94 -5.68 -8.35
C ALA A 163 -11.34 -5.21 -8.74
N SER A 164 -11.63 -3.94 -8.50
CA SER A 164 -12.87 -3.26 -8.86
C SER A 164 -12.64 -2.15 -9.88
N THR A 165 -11.37 -1.84 -10.18
CA THR A 165 -10.97 -0.84 -11.19
C THR A 165 -9.89 -1.40 -12.11
N ASP A 166 -9.76 -0.81 -13.31
CA ASP A 166 -8.71 -1.15 -14.28
C ASP A 166 -7.31 -0.66 -13.85
N LEU A 167 -7.22 0.15 -12.79
CA LEU A 167 -5.96 0.66 -12.24
C LEU A 167 -5.35 -0.30 -11.21
N ALA A 168 -6.11 -1.24 -10.70
CA ALA A 168 -5.61 -2.25 -9.79
C ALA A 168 -4.44 -3.02 -10.42
N THR A 169 -3.32 -3.08 -9.70
CA THR A 169 -2.11 -3.75 -10.21
C THR A 169 -2.31 -5.25 -10.39
N TYR A 170 -3.11 -5.89 -9.54
CA TYR A 170 -3.38 -7.34 -9.54
C TYR A 170 -4.88 -7.57 -9.44
N ASN A 171 -5.41 -8.54 -10.18
CA ASN A 171 -6.84 -8.87 -10.15
C ASN A 171 -7.27 -9.48 -8.81
N ARG A 172 -6.35 -10.20 -8.13
CA ARG A 172 -6.61 -10.83 -6.84
C ARG A 172 -5.40 -10.70 -5.91
N VAL A 173 -5.67 -10.35 -4.66
CA VAL A 173 -4.67 -10.28 -3.58
C VAL A 173 -5.24 -10.95 -2.34
N GLU A 174 -4.47 -11.79 -1.66
CA GLU A 174 -4.74 -12.18 -0.28
C GLU A 174 -3.91 -11.26 0.63
N TYR A 175 -4.53 -10.73 1.70
CA TYR A 175 -3.91 -9.70 2.51
C TYR A 175 -4.14 -9.96 3.99
N TRP A 176 -3.08 -9.87 4.77
CA TRP A 176 -3.12 -10.08 6.22
C TRP A 176 -2.85 -8.77 6.95
N VAL A 177 -3.80 -8.40 7.80
CA VAL A 177 -3.79 -7.17 8.58
C VAL A 177 -3.85 -7.51 10.06
N GLU A 178 -2.90 -7.00 10.85
CA GLU A 178 -2.87 -7.21 12.29
C GLU A 178 -4.09 -6.57 12.97
N GLN A 179 -4.79 -7.35 13.82
CA GLN A 179 -6.05 -6.93 14.44
C GLN A 179 -5.89 -5.78 15.44
N SER A 180 -4.75 -5.68 16.11
CA SER A 180 -4.53 -4.69 17.17
C SER A 180 -4.12 -3.31 16.65
N SER A 181 -3.59 -3.21 15.44
CA SER A 181 -2.91 -2.02 14.93
C SER A 181 -3.31 -1.61 13.51
N PHE A 182 -4.04 -2.47 12.80
CA PHE A 182 -4.29 -2.38 11.35
C PHE A 182 -3.00 -2.37 10.50
N TYR A 183 -1.89 -2.84 11.06
CA TYR A 183 -0.64 -2.92 10.30
C TYR A 183 -0.74 -3.98 9.23
N PRO A 184 -0.32 -3.66 7.98
CA PRO A 184 -0.17 -4.67 6.96
C PRO A 184 1.00 -5.59 7.34
N ILE A 185 0.77 -6.89 7.35
CA ILE A 185 1.82 -7.87 7.69
C ILE A 185 2.31 -8.57 6.45
N LYS A 186 1.37 -9.06 5.60
CA LYS A 186 1.68 -9.91 4.46
C LYS A 186 0.69 -9.70 3.33
N GLY A 187 1.14 -9.83 2.10
CA GLY A 187 0.30 -9.91 0.89
C GLY A 187 0.75 -11.05 -0.03
N LYS A 188 -0.19 -11.74 -0.66
CA LYS A 188 0.05 -12.67 -1.76
C LYS A 188 -0.62 -12.13 -3.02
N PHE A 189 0.13 -12.04 -4.10
CA PHE A 189 -0.30 -11.41 -5.34
C PHE A 189 -0.40 -12.43 -6.46
N TYR A 190 -1.53 -12.42 -7.17
CA TYR A 190 -1.89 -13.45 -8.14
C TYR A 190 -1.98 -12.88 -9.55
N ALA A 191 -1.56 -13.68 -10.53
CA ALA A 191 -1.84 -13.42 -11.95
C ALA A 191 -3.32 -13.66 -12.26
N ASP A 192 -3.77 -13.18 -13.42
CA ASP A 192 -5.13 -13.39 -13.93
C ASP A 192 -5.48 -14.88 -14.08
N SER A 193 -4.47 -15.71 -14.33
CA SER A 193 -4.61 -17.18 -14.37
C SER A 193 -4.84 -17.84 -13.00
N GLY A 194 -4.80 -17.06 -11.90
CA GLY A 194 -4.86 -17.56 -10.53
C GLY A 194 -3.52 -18.08 -9.99
N ARG A 195 -2.43 -18.02 -10.78
CA ARG A 195 -1.10 -18.43 -10.32
C ARG A 195 -0.55 -17.40 -9.34
N LEU A 196 -0.04 -17.85 -8.18
CA LEU A 196 0.70 -17.00 -7.25
C LEU A 196 1.99 -16.48 -7.93
N LEU A 197 2.17 -15.15 -7.93
CA LEU A 197 3.34 -14.49 -8.50
C LEU A 197 4.42 -14.25 -7.46
N LYS A 198 4.03 -13.70 -6.31
CA LYS A 198 4.94 -13.26 -5.25
C LYS A 198 4.25 -13.15 -3.91
N VAL A 199 5.06 -13.14 -2.86
CA VAL A 199 4.67 -12.86 -1.49
C VAL A 199 5.41 -11.61 -1.03
N LEU A 200 4.70 -10.69 -0.39
CA LEU A 200 5.26 -9.48 0.19
C LEU A 200 5.07 -9.49 1.70
N TYR A 201 6.10 -9.11 2.44
CA TYR A 201 6.04 -8.86 3.88
C TYR A 201 6.38 -7.41 4.16
N PHE A 202 5.58 -6.77 5.02
CA PHE A 202 5.88 -5.44 5.55
C PHE A 202 6.66 -5.57 6.86
N ARG A 203 7.62 -4.66 7.08
CA ARG A 203 8.43 -4.67 8.30
C ARG A 203 9.02 -3.29 8.62
N ASN A 204 9.72 -3.20 9.77
CA ASN A 204 10.44 -2.01 10.20
C ASN A 204 9.50 -0.79 10.28
N PHE A 205 8.47 -0.91 11.13
CA PHE A 205 7.53 0.19 11.35
C PHE A 205 8.22 1.32 12.13
N ALA A 206 8.09 2.55 11.64
CA ALA A 206 8.63 3.74 12.27
C ALA A 206 7.65 4.92 12.11
N GLU A 207 7.80 5.91 12.97
CA GLU A 207 7.01 7.13 12.86
C GLU A 207 7.40 7.92 11.60
N ARG A 208 6.42 8.22 10.76
CA ARG A 208 6.54 9.02 9.54
C ARG A 208 5.31 9.90 9.40
N LEU A 209 5.50 11.22 9.30
CA LEU A 209 4.42 12.22 9.23
C LEU A 209 3.30 11.93 10.25
N GLY A 210 3.69 11.77 11.53
CA GLY A 210 2.78 11.65 12.67
C GLY A 210 2.04 10.33 12.81
N ALA A 211 2.43 9.27 12.06
CA ALA A 211 1.88 7.93 12.21
C ALA A 211 2.94 6.85 12.05
N MET A 212 2.74 5.72 12.73
CA MET A 212 3.58 4.53 12.55
C MET A 212 3.29 3.90 11.19
N ARG A 213 4.31 3.78 10.35
CA ARG A 213 4.21 3.28 8.97
C ARG A 213 5.26 2.22 8.70
N PRO A 214 4.99 1.23 7.81
CA PRO A 214 6.04 0.33 7.36
C PRO A 214 7.09 1.13 6.58
N THR A 215 8.37 0.93 6.93
CA THR A 215 9.49 1.58 6.22
C THR A 215 10.24 0.62 5.33
N GLU A 216 9.86 -0.64 5.31
CA GLU A 216 10.45 -1.64 4.42
C GLU A 216 9.42 -2.70 4.03
N ALA A 217 9.51 -3.15 2.78
CA ALA A 217 8.83 -4.34 2.29
C ALA A 217 9.84 -5.30 1.66
N ILE A 218 9.60 -6.61 1.81
CA ILE A 218 10.34 -7.65 1.11
C ILE A 218 9.39 -8.36 0.17
N ILE A 219 9.72 -8.38 -1.11
CA ILE A 219 9.00 -9.08 -2.17
C ILE A 219 9.79 -10.34 -2.53
N ILE A 220 9.16 -11.50 -2.39
CA ILE A 220 9.78 -12.80 -2.63
C ILE A 220 9.04 -13.46 -3.79
N ASP A 221 9.79 -14.01 -4.76
CA ASP A 221 9.21 -14.80 -5.85
C ASP A 221 8.48 -16.05 -5.31
N ALA A 222 7.33 -16.36 -5.89
CA ALA A 222 6.50 -17.48 -5.41
C ALA A 222 7.05 -18.86 -5.77
N VAL A 223 7.92 -18.95 -6.77
CA VAL A 223 8.49 -20.20 -7.29
C VAL A 223 9.90 -20.42 -6.77
N ASP A 224 10.72 -19.36 -6.82
CA ASP A 224 12.11 -19.40 -6.37
C ASP A 224 12.34 -18.37 -5.25
N SER A 225 12.29 -18.83 -4.01
CA SER A 225 12.47 -17.99 -2.82
C SER A 225 13.89 -17.40 -2.68
N SER A 226 14.86 -17.83 -3.51
CA SER A 226 16.18 -17.20 -3.58
C SER A 226 16.17 -15.84 -4.29
N LEU A 227 15.09 -15.54 -5.02
CA LEU A 227 14.85 -14.27 -5.69
C LEU A 227 13.98 -13.36 -4.80
N ALA A 228 14.57 -12.28 -4.34
CA ALA A 228 13.89 -11.32 -3.49
C ALA A 228 14.21 -9.88 -3.89
N THR A 229 13.31 -8.96 -3.60
CA THR A 229 13.55 -7.52 -3.74
C THR A 229 13.11 -6.82 -2.46
N THR A 230 13.99 -6.03 -1.87
CA THR A 230 13.61 -5.13 -0.78
C THR A 230 13.23 -3.77 -1.34
N VAL A 231 12.19 -3.18 -0.76
CA VAL A 231 11.79 -1.80 -0.99
C VAL A 231 11.94 -1.08 0.34
N THR A 232 12.93 -0.20 0.44
CA THR A 232 13.19 0.60 1.64
C THR A 232 12.70 2.02 1.42
N LEU A 233 11.80 2.49 2.30
CA LEU A 233 11.27 3.84 2.27
C LEU A 233 12.10 4.75 3.18
N GLY A 234 12.56 5.86 2.64
CA GLY A 234 13.30 6.90 3.37
C GLY A 234 12.38 7.76 4.24
N GLU A 235 12.89 8.94 4.57
CA GLU A 235 12.08 9.92 5.29
C GLU A 235 10.95 10.46 4.40
N TYR A 236 9.79 10.64 5.03
CA TYR A 236 8.66 11.32 4.41
C TYR A 236 8.75 12.81 4.72
N ALA A 237 8.61 13.64 3.70
CA ALA A 237 8.55 15.10 3.85
C ALA A 237 7.23 15.62 3.24
N ARG A 238 6.54 16.49 3.98
CA ARG A 238 5.43 17.26 3.42
C ARG A 238 5.94 18.07 2.24
N GLN A 239 5.23 18.01 1.14
CA GLN A 239 5.61 18.68 -0.09
C GLN A 239 4.35 19.15 -0.82
N GLU A 240 4.23 20.47 -1.00
CA GLU A 240 3.25 20.98 -1.97
C GLU A 240 3.66 20.54 -3.37
N ILE A 241 2.73 19.90 -4.07
CA ILE A 241 2.95 19.36 -5.40
C ILE A 241 2.02 20.11 -6.37
N PRO A 242 2.59 20.87 -7.33
CA PRO A 242 1.80 21.58 -8.33
C PRO A 242 0.95 20.60 -9.16
N GLU A 243 -0.28 20.95 -9.50
CA GLU A 243 -1.18 20.10 -10.31
C GLU A 243 -0.55 19.72 -11.65
N ALA A 244 0.18 20.65 -12.27
CA ALA A 244 0.86 20.41 -13.55
C ALA A 244 1.86 19.25 -13.51
N TRP A 245 2.39 18.88 -12.32
CA TRP A 245 3.30 17.75 -12.20
C TRP A 245 2.62 16.41 -12.51
N PHE A 246 1.31 16.36 -12.42
CA PHE A 246 0.51 15.17 -12.70
C PHE A 246 -0.07 15.17 -14.12
N GLU A 247 0.46 16.03 -15.00
CA GLU A 247 0.09 16.07 -16.42
C GLU A 247 1.18 15.41 -17.26
N ARG A 248 0.79 14.50 -18.15
CA ARG A 248 1.73 13.79 -19.04
C ARG A 248 2.63 14.74 -19.82
N ASP A 249 2.03 15.80 -20.34
CA ASP A 249 2.73 16.75 -21.22
C ASP A 249 3.73 17.64 -20.45
N TYR A 250 3.64 17.66 -19.10
CA TYR A 250 4.58 18.36 -18.24
C TYR A 250 5.84 17.54 -17.92
N LEU A 251 5.80 16.21 -18.08
CA LEU A 251 6.92 15.32 -17.74
C LEU A 251 8.28 15.76 -18.35
N PRO A 252 8.38 16.21 -19.62
CA PRO A 252 9.64 16.68 -20.20
C PRO A 252 10.20 17.95 -19.53
N HIS A 253 9.34 18.75 -18.92
CA HIS A 253 9.67 20.09 -18.38
C HIS A 253 9.95 20.08 -16.88
N LEU A 254 9.72 18.94 -16.23
CA LEU A 254 9.85 18.81 -14.79
C LEU A 254 11.30 19.00 -14.35
N GLN A 255 11.52 19.88 -13.38
CA GLN A 255 12.78 20.05 -12.69
C GLN A 255 12.56 19.70 -11.21
N VAL A 256 12.90 18.49 -10.83
CA VAL A 256 12.92 18.08 -9.43
C VAL A 256 14.21 18.61 -8.80
N LYS A 257 14.08 19.48 -7.81
CA LYS A 257 15.20 20.03 -7.04
C LYS A 257 15.38 19.27 -5.74
#